data_a0a56d41f00b0705e31a5b2eadfdb742
#
_entry.id   a0a56d41f00b0705e31a5b2eadfdb742
#
_cell.length_a   1.000
_cell.length_b   1.000
_cell.length_c   1.000
_cell.angle_alpha   90.00
_cell.angle_beta   90.00
_cell.angle_gamma   90.00
#
_symmetry.space_group_name_H-M   'P 1'
#
loop_
_entity.id
_entity.type
_entity.pdbx_description
1 polymer ?
#
loop_
_entity_poly.entity_id
_entity_poly.type
_entity_poly.pdbx_seq_one_letter_code
_entity_poly.pdbx_strand_id
1 'polypeptide(L)'
;MLNVNIICVGKLKEKYWTMAVAEYEKRLKGYCRFKITEVNEERLPDNPSDAEISSTLEKEGQRIIKNIGKGAAVAALCIEGKIISSEELAGFIDKTALGGVSEIDFIIGGSWGLSKQVKDTAVLKLSMSRMTFPHQLARVMLCEQIYRGFQISTGGKYHK
;
A
#
# COMPACT_ATOMS: atom_id res chain seq x y z
N MET A 1 17.58 1.15 9.64
CA MET A 1 16.72 1.87 8.68
C MET A 1 15.49 1.03 8.44
N LEU A 2 14.31 1.62 8.56
CA LEU A 2 13.03 0.95 8.36
C LEU A 2 12.90 0.41 6.93
N ASN A 3 12.40 -0.81 6.79
CA ASN A 3 11.98 -1.33 5.49
C ASN A 3 10.53 -0.92 5.25
N VAL A 4 10.24 -0.40 4.07
CA VAL A 4 8.88 -0.07 3.66
C VAL A 4 8.62 -0.72 2.31
N ASN A 5 7.62 -1.57 2.25
CA ASN A 5 7.24 -2.29 1.04
C ASN A 5 5.80 -1.96 0.67
N ILE A 6 5.53 -1.77 -0.61
CA ILE A 6 4.17 -1.75 -1.14
C ILE A 6 3.95 -3.05 -1.88
N ILE A 7 3.04 -3.87 -1.39
CA ILE A 7 2.61 -5.10 -2.07
C ILE A 7 1.33 -4.76 -2.83
N CYS A 8 1.36 -4.88 -4.13
CA CYS A 8 0.25 -4.47 -4.98
C CYS A 8 -0.08 -5.49 -6.06
N VAL A 9 -1.35 -5.56 -6.42
CA VAL A 9 -1.86 -6.42 -7.48
C VAL A 9 -1.72 -5.72 -8.83
N GLY A 10 -1.11 -6.42 -9.79
CA GLY A 10 -0.94 -5.93 -11.16
C GLY A 10 0.30 -5.09 -11.38
N LYS A 11 0.50 -4.69 -12.63
CA LYS A 11 1.66 -3.92 -13.10
C LYS A 11 1.23 -2.54 -13.58
N LEU A 12 2.14 -1.58 -13.47
CA LEU A 12 1.98 -0.28 -14.12
C LEU A 12 2.28 -0.43 -15.62
N LYS A 13 1.33 -0.08 -16.47
CA LYS A 13 1.47 -0.21 -17.94
C LYS A 13 1.91 1.09 -18.58
N GLU A 14 1.41 2.24 -18.13
CA GLU A 14 1.71 3.55 -18.69
C GLU A 14 3.00 4.12 -18.11
N LYS A 15 3.79 4.73 -18.97
CA LYS A 15 5.07 5.36 -18.58
C LYS A 15 4.91 6.45 -17.53
N TYR A 16 3.84 7.22 -17.59
CA TYR A 16 3.62 8.32 -16.63
C TYR A 16 3.45 7.79 -15.19
N TRP A 17 2.81 6.63 -15.00
CA TRP A 17 2.72 6.00 -13.67
C TRP A 17 4.07 5.48 -13.20
N THR A 18 4.79 4.80 -14.08
CA THR A 18 6.13 4.25 -13.79
C THR A 18 7.10 5.37 -13.43
N MET A 19 7.08 6.47 -14.18
CA MET A 19 7.93 7.63 -13.91
C MET A 19 7.58 8.32 -12.60
N ALA A 20 6.29 8.47 -12.30
CA ALA A 20 5.83 9.06 -11.04
C ALA A 20 6.27 8.23 -9.83
N VAL A 21 6.10 6.92 -9.88
CA VAL A 21 6.55 6.01 -8.82
C VAL A 21 8.08 6.06 -8.66
N ALA A 22 8.83 6.04 -9.76
CA ALA A 22 10.29 6.11 -9.74
C ALA A 22 10.81 7.39 -9.07
N GLU A 23 10.13 8.52 -9.26
CA GLU A 23 10.50 9.77 -8.58
C GLU A 23 10.38 9.65 -7.06
N TYR A 24 9.31 9.05 -6.55
CA TYR A 24 9.15 8.84 -5.11
C TYR A 24 10.09 7.77 -4.56
N GLU A 25 10.36 6.70 -5.30
CA GLU A 25 11.39 5.71 -4.93
C GLU A 25 12.74 6.39 -4.73
N LYS A 26 13.10 7.29 -5.64
CA LYS A 26 14.34 8.08 -5.55
C LYS A 26 14.37 8.93 -4.28
N ARG A 27 13.28 9.65 -3.98
CA ARG A 27 13.17 10.52 -2.80
C ARG A 27 13.22 9.73 -1.50
N LEU A 28 12.62 8.54 -1.48
CA LEU A 28 12.54 7.67 -0.29
C LEU A 28 13.87 7.02 0.10
N LYS A 29 14.83 6.91 -0.81
CA LYS A 29 16.14 6.27 -0.56
C LYS A 29 16.91 6.83 0.66
N GLY A 30 16.70 8.09 0.97
CA GLY A 30 17.33 8.74 2.11
C GLY A 30 16.64 8.47 3.46
N TYR A 31 15.45 7.88 3.45
CA TYR A 31 14.60 7.74 4.64
C TYR A 31 14.34 6.29 5.04
N CYS A 32 14.21 5.40 4.07
CA CYS A 32 13.90 4.01 4.30
C CYS A 32 14.46 3.11 3.19
N ARG A 33 14.46 1.81 3.44
CA ARG A 33 14.67 0.81 2.39
C ARG A 33 13.33 0.54 1.74
N PHE A 34 13.05 1.28 0.68
CA PHE A 34 11.78 1.22 -0.02
C PHE A 34 11.82 0.21 -1.16
N LYS A 35 10.76 -0.58 -1.30
CA LYS A 35 10.54 -1.46 -2.44
C LYS A 35 9.06 -1.56 -2.79
N ILE A 36 8.77 -1.97 -4.01
CA ILE A 36 7.42 -2.32 -4.47
C ILE A 36 7.46 -3.77 -4.95
N THR A 37 6.54 -4.56 -4.45
CA THR A 37 6.36 -5.96 -4.82
C THR A 37 5.03 -6.10 -5.57
N GLU A 38 5.10 -6.40 -6.85
CA GLU A 38 3.92 -6.63 -7.68
C GLU A 38 3.56 -8.11 -7.68
N VAL A 39 2.30 -8.44 -7.42
CA VAL A 39 1.78 -9.81 -7.55
C VAL A 39 0.85 -9.88 -8.75
N ASN A 40 0.77 -11.04 -9.37
CA ASN A 40 -0.05 -11.24 -10.56
C ASN A 40 -1.53 -11.05 -10.24
N GLU A 41 -2.20 -10.33 -11.11
CA GLU A 41 -3.64 -10.17 -11.11
C GLU A 41 -4.31 -11.42 -11.70
N GLU A 42 -5.48 -11.80 -11.17
CA GLU A 42 -6.35 -12.81 -11.76
C GLU A 42 -7.30 -12.17 -12.77
N ARG A 43 -7.47 -12.81 -13.92
CA ARG A 43 -8.45 -12.36 -14.91
C ARG A 43 -9.84 -12.77 -14.52
N LEU A 44 -10.80 -11.87 -14.73
CA LEU A 44 -12.23 -12.11 -14.56
C LEU A 44 -12.95 -11.86 -15.88
N PRO A 45 -14.07 -12.57 -16.14
CA PRO A 45 -14.96 -12.24 -17.27
C PRO A 45 -15.58 -10.85 -17.06
N ASP A 46 -16.19 -10.28 -18.11
CA ASP A 46 -16.75 -8.92 -18.08
C ASP A 46 -17.85 -8.74 -17.03
N ASN A 47 -18.67 -9.78 -16.80
CA ASN A 47 -19.71 -9.79 -15.77
C ASN A 47 -19.46 -10.95 -14.80
N PRO A 48 -18.49 -10.82 -13.88
CA PRO A 48 -18.16 -11.91 -12.97
C PRO A 48 -19.27 -12.14 -11.94
N SER A 49 -19.50 -13.40 -11.60
CA SER A 49 -20.36 -13.77 -10.47
C SER A 49 -19.65 -13.45 -9.14
N ASP A 50 -20.42 -13.37 -8.05
CA ASP A 50 -19.87 -13.17 -6.72
C ASP A 50 -18.88 -14.29 -6.35
N ALA A 51 -19.15 -15.53 -6.75
CA ALA A 51 -18.26 -16.67 -6.53
C ALA A 51 -16.93 -16.51 -7.29
N GLU A 52 -16.97 -16.02 -8.53
CA GLU A 52 -15.77 -15.75 -9.34
C GLU A 52 -14.94 -14.62 -8.74
N ILE A 53 -15.58 -13.54 -8.29
CA ILE A 53 -14.90 -12.43 -7.59
C ILE A 53 -14.24 -12.94 -6.32
N SER A 54 -14.96 -13.69 -5.50
CA SER A 54 -14.44 -14.25 -4.25
C SER A 54 -13.23 -15.16 -4.48
N SER A 55 -13.32 -16.05 -5.48
CA SER A 55 -12.19 -16.93 -5.87
C SER A 55 -10.97 -16.14 -6.34
N THR A 56 -11.18 -15.11 -7.12
CA THR A 56 -10.10 -14.19 -7.58
C THR A 56 -9.41 -13.50 -6.42
N LEU A 57 -10.19 -12.91 -5.51
CA LEU A 57 -9.65 -12.22 -4.34
C LEU A 57 -8.87 -13.18 -3.44
N GLU A 58 -9.33 -14.42 -3.30
CA GLU A 58 -8.63 -15.45 -2.53
C GLU A 58 -7.27 -15.81 -3.14
N LYS A 59 -7.21 -16.02 -4.46
CA LYS A 59 -5.96 -16.32 -5.16
C LYS A 59 -4.96 -15.16 -5.10
N GLU A 60 -5.41 -13.95 -5.38
CA GLU A 60 -4.58 -12.75 -5.25
C GLU A 60 -4.13 -12.55 -3.80
N GLY A 61 -5.02 -12.80 -2.85
CA GLY A 61 -4.75 -12.71 -1.42
C GLY A 61 -3.65 -13.67 -0.96
N GLN A 62 -3.64 -14.88 -1.44
CA GLN A 62 -2.58 -15.85 -1.15
C GLN A 62 -1.22 -15.37 -1.67
N ARG A 63 -1.18 -14.76 -2.86
CA ARG A 63 0.04 -14.17 -3.42
C ARG A 63 0.53 -12.99 -2.59
N ILE A 64 -0.38 -12.16 -2.12
CA ILE A 64 -0.06 -11.03 -1.24
C ILE A 64 0.53 -11.55 0.08
N ILE A 65 -0.16 -12.46 0.74
CA ILE A 65 0.24 -12.99 2.06
C ILE A 65 1.64 -13.63 2.02
N LYS A 66 1.99 -14.31 0.95
CA LYS A 66 3.34 -14.88 0.77
C LYS A 66 4.46 -13.82 0.73
N ASN A 67 4.12 -12.59 0.39
CA ASN A 67 5.06 -11.49 0.27
C ASN A 67 5.09 -10.58 1.51
N ILE A 68 4.21 -10.81 2.48
CA ILE A 68 4.25 -10.08 3.76
C ILE A 68 5.49 -10.51 4.54
N GLY A 69 6.28 -9.54 4.99
CA GLY A 69 7.47 -9.78 5.78
C GLY A 69 7.13 -10.40 7.14
N LYS A 70 8.00 -11.27 7.60
CA LYS A 70 7.84 -11.89 8.93
C LYS A 70 7.92 -10.82 10.02
N GLY A 71 6.84 -10.63 10.76
CA GLY A 71 6.74 -9.62 11.82
C GLY A 71 6.55 -8.19 11.30
N ALA A 72 6.26 -8.02 10.01
CA ALA A 72 5.94 -6.71 9.45
C ALA A 72 4.62 -6.17 10.00
N ALA A 73 4.55 -4.86 10.16
CA ALA A 73 3.27 -4.18 10.39
C ALA A 73 2.56 -3.99 9.06
N VAL A 74 1.35 -4.50 8.94
CA VAL A 74 0.58 -4.45 7.69
C VAL A 74 -0.44 -3.31 7.73
N ALA A 75 -0.40 -2.46 6.71
CA ALA A 75 -1.40 -1.42 6.46
C ALA A 75 -2.12 -1.71 5.14
N ALA A 76 -3.38 -2.10 5.20
CA ALA A 76 -4.17 -2.44 4.01
C ALA A 76 -5.03 -1.26 3.57
N LEU A 77 -4.91 -0.88 2.29
CA LEU A 77 -5.81 0.10 1.67
C LEU A 77 -7.13 -0.58 1.35
N CYS A 78 -8.21 -0.09 1.92
CA CYS A 78 -9.55 -0.59 1.66
C CYS A 78 -10.58 0.53 1.84
N ILE A 79 -11.69 0.43 1.09
CA ILE A 79 -12.74 1.46 1.06
C ILE A 79 -13.34 1.69 2.45
N GLU A 80 -13.56 0.61 3.20
CA GLU A 80 -14.11 0.63 4.56
C GLU A 80 -13.09 0.95 5.65
N GLY A 81 -11.85 1.24 5.26
CA GLY A 81 -10.79 1.59 6.17
C GLY A 81 -11.00 2.95 6.85
N LYS A 82 -10.21 3.21 7.88
CA LYS A 82 -10.20 4.50 8.56
C LYS A 82 -9.61 5.58 7.65
N ILE A 83 -10.31 6.70 7.52
CA ILE A 83 -9.76 7.89 6.86
C ILE A 83 -8.82 8.57 7.85
N ILE A 84 -7.57 8.74 7.44
CA ILE A 84 -6.52 9.35 8.28
C ILE A 84 -5.88 10.53 7.56
N SER A 85 -5.32 11.44 8.35
CA SER A 85 -4.54 12.55 7.83
C SER A 85 -3.10 12.12 7.48
N SER A 86 -2.37 12.98 6.78
CA SER A 86 -0.94 12.76 6.51
C SER A 86 -0.13 12.69 7.80
N GLU A 87 -0.49 13.49 8.80
CA GLU A 87 0.14 13.50 10.13
C GLU A 87 -0.13 12.20 10.88
N GLU A 88 -1.35 11.67 10.80
CA GLU A 88 -1.68 10.38 11.39
C GLU A 88 -0.92 9.23 10.73
N LEU A 89 -0.72 9.28 9.41
CA LEU A 89 0.12 8.29 8.71
C LEU A 89 1.59 8.41 9.15
N ALA A 90 2.12 9.62 9.25
CA ALA A 90 3.46 9.84 9.79
C ALA A 90 3.60 9.25 11.20
N GLY A 91 2.63 9.52 12.08
CA GLY A 91 2.57 8.96 13.42
C GLY A 91 2.52 7.43 13.45
N PHE A 92 1.80 6.81 12.52
CA PHE A 92 1.78 5.35 12.37
C PHE A 92 3.17 4.79 12.02
N ILE A 93 3.84 5.42 11.05
CA ILE A 93 5.19 5.01 10.64
C ILE A 93 6.17 5.14 11.81
N ASP A 94 6.17 6.27 12.49
CA ASP A 94 7.06 6.54 13.64
C ASP A 94 6.80 5.58 14.79
N LYS A 95 5.55 5.41 15.18
CA LYS A 95 5.16 4.52 16.26
C LYS A 95 5.56 3.08 15.98
N THR A 96 5.41 2.64 14.74
CA THR A 96 5.81 1.29 14.31
C THR A 96 7.32 1.09 14.43
N ALA A 97 8.11 2.04 13.94
CA ALA A 97 9.56 2.01 14.03
C ALA A 97 10.05 2.06 15.49
N LEU A 98 9.48 2.93 16.32
CA LEU A 98 9.81 3.05 17.74
C LEU A 98 9.41 1.80 18.54
N GLY A 99 8.37 1.10 18.10
CA GLY A 99 7.94 -0.17 18.69
C GLY A 99 8.84 -1.37 18.37
N GLY A 100 9.94 -1.14 17.64
CA GLY A 100 10.91 -2.20 17.30
C GLY A 100 10.53 -3.03 16.07
N VAL A 101 9.50 -2.62 15.34
CA VAL A 101 9.12 -3.27 14.07
C VAL A 101 10.00 -2.72 12.95
N SER A 102 10.67 -3.62 12.25
CA SER A 102 11.66 -3.26 11.23
C SER A 102 11.09 -3.13 9.81
N GLU A 103 9.83 -3.51 9.60
CA GLU A 103 9.20 -3.51 8.27
C GLU A 103 7.72 -3.11 8.34
N ILE A 104 7.30 -2.25 7.40
CA ILE A 104 5.91 -1.93 7.16
C ILE A 104 5.55 -2.37 5.75
N ASP A 105 4.51 -3.18 5.63
CA ASP A 105 3.94 -3.60 4.35
C ASP A 105 2.62 -2.90 4.10
N PHE A 106 2.58 -2.00 3.13
CA PHE A 106 1.35 -1.41 2.62
C PHE A 106 0.78 -2.29 1.52
N ILE A 107 -0.52 -2.57 1.56
CA ILE A 107 -1.16 -3.47 0.60
C ILE A 107 -2.19 -2.71 -0.23
N ILE A 108 -2.07 -2.80 -1.55
CA ILE A 108 -3.02 -2.27 -2.52
C ILE A 108 -3.58 -3.43 -3.35
N GLY A 109 -4.90 -3.60 -3.31
CA GLY A 109 -5.59 -4.61 -4.12
C GLY A 109 -5.75 -4.20 -5.58
N GLY A 110 -6.34 -5.12 -6.35
CA GLY A 110 -6.77 -4.85 -7.72
C GLY A 110 -8.15 -4.20 -7.78
N SER A 111 -8.81 -4.34 -8.93
CA SER A 111 -10.10 -3.67 -9.21
C SER A 111 -11.24 -4.04 -8.24
N TRP A 112 -11.19 -5.22 -7.65
CA TRP A 112 -12.21 -5.71 -6.71
C TRP A 112 -11.78 -5.62 -5.24
N GLY A 113 -10.65 -4.99 -4.97
CA GLY A 113 -10.15 -4.78 -3.62
C GLY A 113 -9.35 -5.96 -3.08
N LEU A 114 -9.50 -6.24 -1.80
CA LEU A 114 -8.73 -7.23 -1.05
C LEU A 114 -9.64 -8.30 -0.44
N SER A 115 -9.13 -9.53 -0.32
CA SER A 115 -9.83 -10.59 0.41
C SER A 115 -9.91 -10.26 1.90
N LYS A 116 -10.90 -10.87 2.58
CA LYS A 116 -11.01 -10.78 4.03
C LYS A 116 -9.74 -11.27 4.73
N GLN A 117 -9.13 -12.36 4.24
CA GLN A 117 -7.92 -12.93 4.82
C GLN A 117 -6.76 -11.92 4.80
N VAL A 118 -6.57 -11.19 3.70
CA VAL A 118 -5.57 -10.12 3.62
C VAL A 118 -5.89 -9.00 4.61
N LYS A 119 -7.13 -8.54 4.64
CA LYS A 119 -7.56 -7.48 5.57
C LYS A 119 -7.36 -7.88 7.04
N ASP A 120 -7.55 -9.14 7.37
CA ASP A 120 -7.36 -9.65 8.73
C ASP A 120 -5.89 -9.64 9.18
N THR A 121 -4.92 -9.57 8.26
CA THR A 121 -3.50 -9.41 8.61
C THR A 121 -3.15 -7.98 9.01
N ALA A 122 -3.98 -7.00 8.67
CA ALA A 122 -3.67 -5.59 8.83
C ALA A 122 -3.86 -5.10 10.25
N VAL A 123 -2.84 -4.40 10.78
CA VAL A 123 -2.94 -3.63 12.02
C VAL A 123 -3.56 -2.25 11.76
N LEU A 124 -3.53 -1.80 10.52
CA LEU A 124 -4.19 -0.58 10.06
C LEU A 124 -4.92 -0.87 8.75
N LYS A 125 -6.23 -0.69 8.77
CA LYS A 125 -7.05 -0.62 7.55
C LYS A 125 -7.27 0.85 7.26
N LEU A 126 -6.71 1.35 6.17
CA LEU A 126 -6.79 2.76 5.84
C LEU A 126 -7.54 2.99 4.52
N SER A 127 -8.33 4.05 4.49
CA SER A 127 -8.93 4.59 3.28
C SER A 127 -8.28 5.93 2.97
N MET A 128 -7.89 6.13 1.72
CA MET A 128 -7.30 7.39 1.28
C MET A 128 -8.35 8.49 1.16
N SER A 129 -9.61 8.13 0.88
CA SER A 129 -10.72 9.05 0.69
C SER A 129 -12.03 8.27 0.60
N ARG A 130 -13.14 8.95 0.80
CA ARG A 130 -14.47 8.42 0.44
C ARG A 130 -14.71 8.37 -1.08
N MET A 131 -13.87 9.06 -1.85
CA MET A 131 -13.81 8.92 -3.30
C MET A 131 -12.99 7.69 -3.68
N THR A 132 -13.33 7.05 -4.78
CA THR A 132 -12.59 5.92 -5.33
C THR A 132 -11.57 6.40 -6.36
N PHE A 133 -10.36 5.85 -6.30
CA PHE A 133 -9.29 6.13 -7.25
C PHE A 133 -8.87 4.86 -7.99
N PRO A 134 -8.43 4.96 -9.25
CA PRO A 134 -7.80 3.85 -9.93
C PRO A 134 -6.60 3.34 -9.10
N HIS A 135 -6.39 2.03 -9.05
CA HIS A 135 -5.34 1.42 -8.23
C HIS A 135 -3.93 1.88 -8.62
N GLN A 136 -3.68 2.21 -9.89
CA GLN A 136 -2.38 2.76 -10.34
C GLN A 136 -2.13 4.15 -9.76
N LEU A 137 -3.15 5.02 -9.78
CA LEU A 137 -3.07 6.35 -9.15
C LEU A 137 -2.93 6.24 -7.64
N ALA A 138 -3.69 5.35 -7.01
CA ALA A 138 -3.58 5.10 -5.56
C ALA A 138 -2.15 4.68 -5.17
N ARG A 139 -1.46 3.90 -6.01
CA ARG A 139 -0.07 3.51 -5.79
C ARG A 139 0.86 4.74 -5.76
N VAL A 140 0.71 5.66 -6.70
CA VAL A 140 1.49 6.91 -6.73
C VAL A 140 1.19 7.77 -5.51
N MET A 141 -0.10 7.93 -5.20
CA MET A 141 -0.54 8.72 -4.03
C MET A 141 0.00 8.14 -2.72
N LEU A 142 0.04 6.83 -2.59
CA LEU A 142 0.60 6.17 -1.40
C LEU A 142 2.11 6.40 -1.30
N CYS A 143 2.85 6.29 -2.40
CA CYS A 143 4.28 6.61 -2.42
C CYS A 143 4.52 8.06 -1.97
N GLU A 144 3.73 9.00 -2.45
CA GLU A 144 3.79 10.40 -2.05
C GLU A 144 3.51 10.58 -0.56
N GLN A 145 2.46 9.92 -0.05
CA GLN A 145 2.09 10.03 1.36
C GLN A 145 3.12 9.39 2.30
N ILE A 146 3.74 8.30 1.90
CA ILE A 146 4.86 7.70 2.66
C ILE A 146 6.04 8.68 2.72
N TYR A 147 6.41 9.27 1.58
CA TYR A 147 7.46 10.30 1.55
C TYR A 147 7.11 11.50 2.42
N ARG A 148 5.87 12.00 2.32
CA ARG A 148 5.36 13.09 3.15
C ARG A 148 5.41 12.74 4.63
N GLY A 149 5.08 11.52 5.00
CA GLY A 149 5.18 11.01 6.37
C GLY A 149 6.60 11.16 6.94
N PHE A 150 7.61 10.74 6.19
CA PHE A 150 9.00 10.92 6.60
C PHE A 150 9.41 12.39 6.67
N GLN A 151 8.91 13.24 5.78
CA GLN A 151 9.16 14.67 5.82
C GLN A 151 8.56 15.32 7.08
N ILE A 152 7.36 14.93 7.47
CA ILE A 152 6.71 15.40 8.70
C ILE A 152 7.56 14.97 9.92
N SER A 153 7.93 13.70 9.99
CA SER A 153 8.69 13.14 11.11
C SER A 153 10.07 13.75 11.30
N THR A 154 10.71 14.16 10.21
CA THR A 154 12.06 14.76 10.24
C THR A 154 12.06 16.28 10.27
N GLY A 155 10.89 16.92 10.34
CA GLY A 155 10.77 18.39 10.33
C GLY A 155 11.10 19.03 8.99
N GLY A 156 10.96 18.27 7.89
CA GLY A 156 11.19 18.76 6.54
C GLY A 156 10.17 19.82 6.10
N LYS A 157 10.56 20.65 5.13
CA LYS A 157 9.74 21.77 4.65
C LYS A 157 8.69 21.37 3.59
N TYR A 158 8.60 20.08 3.27
CA TYR A 158 7.73 19.58 2.21
C TYR A 158 6.24 19.68 2.57
N HIS A 159 5.89 19.33 3.80
CA HIS A 159 4.54 19.46 4.31
C HIS A 159 4.29 20.88 4.84
N LYS A 160 3.26 21.56 4.31
CA LYS A 160 2.87 22.91 4.67
C LYS A 160 1.42 22.96 5.15
#